data_f6e24a9373eaa362436ee8763b6027ce
#
_entry.id   f6e24a9373eaa362436ee8763b6027ce
#
_cell.length_a   1.000
_cell.length_b   1.000
_cell.length_c   1.000
_cell.angle_alpha   90.00
_cell.angle_beta   90.00
_cell.angle_gamma   90.00
#
_symmetry.space_group_name_H-M   'P 1'
#
loop_
_entity.id
_entity.type
_entity.pdbx_description
1 polymer ?
#
loop_
_entity_poly.entity_id
_entity_poly.type
_entity_poly.pdbx_seq_one_letter_code
_entity_poly.pdbx_strand_id
1 'polypeptide(L)'
;LFLCITGRLWNYVELKGLNRDLWQQMLRFSLPMIPAQISFWVINASDLFFVREMCGGLDGHSGDAWSGLLSTGYFLPTILTTLGLIFYDAWQLSAVTEEEGRARFFTKIFRTYSSVLFCCAAGIIWLCRPVMHVMKANYYYAWHFVPFLTLASTCSCFNQFLNSAYVVNKKSTHSLWTMLAGAVSNCIMNYFFIKWWGPIGATVASFFGLGIVFVLRALDAHNMIGMSIHPGRVALNFGVLAGEALLLLAEPPLYGLWTGLLTAAIILFNFAGVWAMARMLLPKLLGRRGRALVSAVDNWIKK
;
A
#
# COMPACT_ATOMS: atom_id res chain seq x y z
N LEU A 1 -25.49 -11.32 6.91
CA LEU A 1 -26.82 -11.88 7.15
C LEU A 1 -27.42 -12.46 5.86
N PHE A 2 -27.47 -11.71 4.75
CA PHE A 2 -28.01 -12.15 3.46
C PHE A 2 -27.32 -13.41 2.92
N LEU A 3 -25.98 -13.45 2.93
CA LEU A 3 -25.19 -14.62 2.51
C LEU A 3 -25.37 -15.83 3.43
N CYS A 4 -25.62 -15.63 4.72
CA CYS A 4 -25.92 -16.72 5.66
C CYS A 4 -27.29 -17.38 5.37
N ILE A 5 -28.27 -16.57 4.98
CA ILE A 5 -29.62 -17.03 4.66
C ILE A 5 -29.67 -17.70 3.29
N THR A 6 -29.13 -17.04 2.24
CA THR A 6 -29.13 -17.56 0.87
C THR A 6 -28.18 -18.75 0.67
N GLY A 7 -27.03 -18.77 1.36
CA GLY A 7 -26.06 -19.86 1.32
C GLY A 7 -26.41 -21.08 2.20
N ARG A 8 -27.54 -21.03 2.93
CA ARG A 8 -27.93 -22.08 3.89
C ARG A 8 -26.80 -22.52 4.82
N LEU A 9 -25.96 -21.56 5.26
CA LEU A 9 -24.78 -21.85 6.09
C LEU A 9 -25.14 -22.54 7.41
N TRP A 10 -26.38 -22.37 7.87
CA TRP A 10 -26.91 -23.05 9.06
C TRP A 10 -26.86 -24.59 8.96
N ASN A 11 -26.94 -25.15 7.75
CA ASN A 11 -26.88 -26.59 7.54
C ASN A 11 -25.46 -27.17 7.75
N TYR A 12 -24.44 -26.30 7.77
CA TYR A 12 -23.04 -26.68 7.99
C TYR A 12 -22.55 -26.39 9.42
N VAL A 13 -23.41 -25.83 10.28
CA VAL A 13 -23.07 -25.54 11.68
C VAL A 13 -23.32 -26.78 12.52
N GLU A 14 -22.28 -27.57 12.75
CA GLU A 14 -22.28 -28.70 13.69
C GLU A 14 -21.75 -28.25 15.06
N LEU A 15 -22.61 -28.00 16.02
CA LEU A 15 -22.23 -27.61 17.38
C LEU A 15 -21.55 -28.75 18.16
N LYS A 16 -21.72 -29.99 17.73
CA LYS A 16 -21.10 -31.19 18.35
C LYS A 16 -19.64 -31.40 18.01
N GLY A 17 -19.11 -30.70 16.99
CA GLY A 17 -17.73 -30.80 16.51
C GLY A 17 -16.77 -29.77 17.12
N LEU A 18 -17.13 -29.04 18.18
CA LEU A 18 -16.26 -28.09 18.86
C LEU A 18 -15.08 -28.81 19.53
N ASN A 19 -13.95 -28.89 18.78
CA ASN A 19 -12.71 -29.42 19.30
C ASN A 19 -11.96 -28.32 20.07
N ARG A 20 -11.69 -28.55 21.35
CA ARG A 20 -10.97 -27.60 22.24
C ARG A 20 -9.58 -27.23 21.67
N ASP A 21 -8.90 -28.19 21.06
CA ASP A 21 -7.57 -27.94 20.49
C ASP A 21 -7.63 -27.04 19.26
N LEU A 22 -8.64 -27.21 18.41
CA LEU A 22 -8.90 -26.34 17.27
C LEU A 22 -9.23 -24.91 17.73
N TRP A 23 -10.07 -24.77 18.74
CA TRP A 23 -10.42 -23.49 19.33
C TRP A 23 -9.19 -22.77 19.91
N GLN A 24 -8.33 -23.47 20.64
CA GLN A 24 -7.09 -22.91 21.16
C GLN A 24 -6.13 -22.46 20.05
N GLN A 25 -5.99 -23.25 18.97
CA GLN A 25 -5.18 -22.87 17.81
C GLN A 25 -5.72 -21.63 17.13
N MET A 26 -7.02 -21.53 16.93
CA MET A 26 -7.67 -20.35 16.36
C MET A 26 -7.46 -19.10 17.22
N LEU A 27 -7.66 -19.21 18.52
CA LEU A 27 -7.42 -18.10 19.44
C LEU A 27 -5.95 -17.67 19.45
N ARG A 28 -5.02 -18.62 19.52
CA ARG A 28 -3.58 -18.33 19.50
C ARG A 28 -3.15 -17.61 18.23
N PHE A 29 -3.82 -17.89 17.10
CA PHE A 29 -3.58 -17.20 15.84
C PHE A 29 -4.25 -15.83 15.79
N SER A 30 -5.52 -15.73 16.20
CA SER A 30 -6.33 -14.51 16.04
C SER A 30 -6.01 -13.43 17.08
N LEU A 31 -5.69 -13.81 18.32
CA LEU A 31 -5.40 -12.85 19.40
C LEU A 31 -4.28 -11.86 19.09
N PRO A 32 -3.11 -12.26 18.53
CA PRO A 32 -2.06 -11.31 18.17
C PRO A 32 -2.43 -10.40 16.98
N MET A 33 -3.39 -10.81 16.14
CA MET A 33 -3.81 -10.00 15.00
C MET A 33 -4.64 -8.78 15.42
N ILE A 34 -5.36 -8.84 16.54
CA ILE A 34 -6.15 -7.71 17.05
C ILE A 34 -5.26 -6.51 17.36
N PRO A 35 -4.24 -6.61 18.25
CA PRO A 35 -3.35 -5.47 18.52
C PRO A 35 -2.48 -5.08 17.31
N ALA A 36 -2.22 -6.00 16.36
CA ALA A 36 -1.57 -5.65 15.10
C ALA A 36 -2.43 -4.68 14.26
N GLN A 37 -3.75 -4.92 14.18
CA GLN A 37 -4.66 -4.01 13.49
C GLN A 37 -4.85 -2.69 14.24
N ILE A 38 -4.87 -2.71 15.57
CA ILE A 38 -4.88 -1.49 16.38
C ILE A 38 -3.61 -0.68 16.12
N SER A 39 -2.44 -1.31 16.04
CA SER A 39 -1.18 -0.62 15.72
C SER A 39 -1.21 0.03 14.33
N PHE A 40 -1.82 -0.63 13.33
CA PHE A 40 -2.03 -0.03 12.01
C PHE A 40 -2.96 1.19 12.07
N TRP A 41 -4.05 1.11 12.84
CA TRP A 41 -4.94 2.24 13.05
C TRP A 41 -4.23 3.40 13.76
N VAL A 42 -3.38 3.10 14.76
CA VAL A 42 -2.59 4.10 15.48
C VAL A 42 -1.69 4.88 14.52
N ILE A 43 -1.02 4.24 13.54
CA ILE A 43 -0.20 4.94 12.55
C ILE A 43 -1.03 6.04 11.85
N ASN A 44 -2.21 5.70 11.35
CA ASN A 44 -3.04 6.65 10.62
C ASN A 44 -3.68 7.72 11.53
N ALA A 45 -4.10 7.35 12.74
CA ALA A 45 -4.73 8.26 13.67
C ALA A 45 -3.71 9.22 14.32
N SER A 46 -2.49 8.76 14.57
CA SER A 46 -1.43 9.57 15.17
C SER A 46 -1.05 10.76 14.30
N ASP A 47 -1.01 10.59 12.98
CA ASP A 47 -0.70 11.68 12.05
C ASP A 47 -1.66 12.86 12.22
N LEU A 48 -2.96 12.57 12.24
CA LEU A 48 -4.01 13.61 12.43
C LEU A 48 -3.95 14.22 13.81
N PHE A 49 -3.72 13.40 14.86
CA PHE A 49 -3.61 13.87 16.23
C PHE A 49 -2.41 14.79 16.43
N PHE A 50 -1.21 14.37 16.02
CA PHE A 50 0.00 15.17 16.16
C PHE A 50 -0.07 16.48 15.36
N VAL A 51 -0.61 16.46 14.14
CA VAL A 51 -0.79 17.66 13.32
C VAL A 51 -1.77 18.62 14.00
N ARG A 52 -2.87 18.12 14.55
CA ARG A 52 -3.85 18.93 15.27
C ARG A 52 -3.23 19.64 16.48
N GLU A 53 -2.47 18.91 17.29
CA GLU A 53 -1.92 19.43 18.56
C GLU A 53 -0.68 20.31 18.35
N MET A 54 0.16 20.00 17.33
CA MET A 54 1.46 20.66 17.15
C MET A 54 1.45 21.79 16.11
N CYS A 55 0.48 21.80 15.18
CA CYS A 55 0.45 22.79 14.08
C CYS A 55 -0.55 23.93 14.31
N GLY A 56 -1.19 24.00 15.48
CA GLY A 56 -2.09 25.11 15.82
C GLY A 56 -1.37 26.45 15.82
N GLY A 57 -1.92 27.43 15.06
CA GLY A 57 -1.34 28.76 14.91
C GLY A 57 -0.33 28.93 13.78
N LEU A 58 0.10 27.87 13.11
CA LEU A 58 0.94 27.97 11.92
C LEU A 58 0.14 28.60 10.77
N ASP A 59 0.72 29.58 10.10
CA ASP A 59 0.14 30.32 8.97
C ASP A 59 -1.29 30.82 9.22
N GLY A 60 -1.63 31.14 10.50
CA GLY A 60 -2.95 31.60 10.89
C GLY A 60 -4.06 30.57 10.90
N HIS A 61 -3.72 29.28 10.68
CA HIS A 61 -4.68 28.17 10.71
C HIS A 61 -4.74 27.50 12.10
N SER A 62 -5.95 27.05 12.48
CA SER A 62 -6.10 26.19 13.65
C SER A 62 -5.55 24.79 13.41
N GLY A 63 -5.19 24.06 14.46
CA GLY A 63 -4.78 22.66 14.34
C GLY A 63 -5.86 21.77 13.69
N ASP A 64 -7.14 22.07 13.94
CA ASP A 64 -8.26 21.39 13.28
C ASP A 64 -8.28 21.64 11.76
N ALA A 65 -7.94 22.86 11.31
CA ALA A 65 -7.86 23.18 9.88
C ALA A 65 -6.73 22.40 9.21
N TRP A 66 -5.54 22.31 9.83
CA TRP A 66 -4.42 21.52 9.33
C TRP A 66 -4.74 20.02 9.29
N SER A 67 -5.36 19.48 10.35
CA SER A 67 -5.81 18.08 10.39
C SER A 67 -6.85 17.80 9.29
N GLY A 68 -7.78 18.75 9.03
CA GLY A 68 -8.76 18.65 7.94
C GLY A 68 -8.10 18.64 6.55
N LEU A 69 -7.09 19.50 6.32
CA LEU A 69 -6.31 19.53 5.08
C LEU A 69 -5.54 18.23 4.88
N LEU A 70 -4.88 17.71 5.93
CA LEU A 70 -4.18 16.44 5.89
C LEU A 70 -5.15 15.28 5.57
N SER A 71 -6.32 15.26 6.24
CA SER A 71 -7.37 14.28 5.97
C SER A 71 -7.83 14.31 4.50
N THR A 72 -7.94 15.49 3.91
CA THR A 72 -8.25 15.66 2.49
C THR A 72 -7.13 15.12 1.60
N GLY A 73 -5.87 15.27 2.02
CA GLY A 73 -4.70 14.72 1.32
C GLY A 73 -4.71 13.17 1.19
N TYR A 74 -5.38 12.47 2.11
CA TYR A 74 -5.55 11.00 2.01
C TYR A 74 -6.48 10.55 0.88
N PHE A 75 -7.28 11.46 0.28
CA PHE A 75 -8.27 11.08 -0.75
C PHE A 75 -7.66 10.31 -1.93
N LEU A 76 -6.61 10.84 -2.56
CA LEU A 76 -5.98 10.18 -3.70
C LEU A 76 -5.19 8.91 -3.31
N PRO A 77 -4.36 8.91 -2.25
CA PRO A 77 -3.69 7.71 -1.78
C PRO A 77 -4.65 6.57 -1.38
N THR A 78 -5.86 6.88 -0.91
CA THR A 78 -6.87 5.88 -0.56
C THR A 78 -7.34 5.07 -1.77
N ILE A 79 -7.32 5.64 -2.97
CA ILE A 79 -7.61 4.90 -4.20
C ILE A 79 -6.60 3.76 -4.37
N LEU A 80 -5.31 4.04 -4.15
CA LEU A 80 -4.25 3.03 -4.25
C LEU A 80 -4.42 1.92 -3.21
N THR A 81 -4.70 2.28 -1.95
CA THR A 81 -4.90 1.29 -0.88
C THR A 81 -6.15 0.46 -1.09
N THR A 82 -7.23 1.02 -1.65
CA THR A 82 -8.45 0.29 -2.00
C THR A 82 -8.18 -0.75 -3.09
N LEU A 83 -7.46 -0.37 -4.15
CA LEU A 83 -7.04 -1.31 -5.19
C LEU A 83 -6.13 -2.41 -4.62
N GLY A 84 -5.22 -2.04 -3.71
CA GLY A 84 -4.36 -2.97 -3.00
C GLY A 84 -5.14 -3.96 -2.15
N LEU A 85 -6.18 -3.52 -1.46
CA LEU A 85 -7.05 -4.35 -0.62
C LEU A 85 -7.84 -5.37 -1.46
N ILE A 86 -8.46 -4.93 -2.57
CA ILE A 86 -9.19 -5.81 -3.48
C ILE A 86 -8.24 -6.91 -4.03
N PHE A 87 -7.02 -6.52 -4.40
CA PHE A 87 -6.02 -7.50 -4.81
C PHE A 87 -5.64 -8.45 -3.68
N TYR A 88 -5.43 -7.94 -2.48
CA TYR A 88 -5.04 -8.72 -1.30
C TYR A 88 -6.07 -9.79 -0.95
N ASP A 89 -7.37 -9.47 -0.96
CA ASP A 89 -8.45 -10.40 -0.65
C ASP A 89 -8.48 -11.58 -1.64
N ALA A 90 -8.31 -11.29 -2.93
CA ALA A 90 -8.20 -12.33 -3.96
C ALA A 90 -6.89 -13.14 -3.84
N TRP A 91 -5.78 -12.45 -3.53
CA TRP A 91 -4.46 -13.04 -3.38
C TRP A 91 -4.38 -13.99 -2.19
N GLN A 92 -4.96 -13.63 -1.05
CA GLN A 92 -4.88 -14.40 0.19
C GLN A 92 -5.39 -15.83 0.02
N LEU A 93 -6.49 -16.00 -0.73
CA LEU A 93 -7.02 -17.32 -1.04
C LEU A 93 -6.03 -18.17 -1.84
N SER A 94 -5.42 -17.58 -2.87
CA SER A 94 -4.42 -18.26 -3.70
C SER A 94 -3.12 -18.57 -2.93
N ALA A 95 -2.70 -17.68 -2.03
CA ALA A 95 -1.51 -17.83 -1.22
C ALA A 95 -1.58 -19.04 -0.26
N VAL A 96 -2.78 -19.32 0.27
CA VAL A 96 -3.01 -20.44 1.21
C VAL A 96 -3.07 -21.78 0.47
N THR A 97 -3.60 -21.80 -0.76
CA THR A 97 -3.82 -23.04 -1.52
C THR A 97 -2.55 -23.55 -2.25
N GLU A 98 -1.57 -22.66 -2.50
CA GLU A 98 -0.34 -23.04 -3.20
C GLU A 98 0.69 -23.62 -2.22
N GLU A 99 0.99 -24.90 -2.37
CA GLU A 99 1.98 -25.62 -1.53
C GLU A 99 3.29 -25.86 -2.27
N GLU A 100 3.24 -26.24 -3.55
CA GLU A 100 4.42 -26.52 -4.36
C GLU A 100 4.95 -25.25 -5.05
N GLY A 101 6.24 -24.96 -4.86
CA GLY A 101 6.88 -23.80 -5.51
C GLY A 101 6.51 -22.44 -4.93
N ARG A 102 5.99 -22.39 -3.70
CA ARG A 102 5.51 -21.21 -3.00
C ARG A 102 6.45 -19.99 -3.10
N ALA A 103 7.75 -20.18 -2.90
CA ALA A 103 8.75 -19.10 -3.01
C ALA A 103 8.75 -18.43 -4.40
N ARG A 104 8.72 -19.23 -5.47
CA ARG A 104 8.70 -18.72 -6.85
C ARG A 104 7.38 -18.06 -7.17
N PHE A 105 6.27 -18.62 -6.70
CA PHE A 105 4.93 -18.09 -6.90
C PHE A 105 4.79 -16.71 -6.23
N PHE A 106 5.13 -16.60 -4.95
CA PHE A 106 5.12 -15.33 -4.21
C PHE A 106 6.03 -14.27 -4.87
N THR A 107 7.25 -14.66 -5.25
CA THR A 107 8.20 -13.76 -5.93
C THR A 107 7.64 -13.23 -7.25
N LYS A 108 7.05 -14.11 -8.09
CA LYS A 108 6.49 -13.75 -9.39
C LYS A 108 5.30 -12.79 -9.24
N ILE A 109 4.39 -13.10 -8.33
CA ILE A 109 3.20 -12.27 -8.09
C ILE A 109 3.60 -10.93 -7.50
N PHE A 110 4.49 -10.90 -6.50
CA PHE A 110 5.01 -9.64 -5.94
C PHE A 110 5.65 -8.75 -6.99
N ARG A 111 6.44 -9.31 -7.89
CA ARG A 111 7.07 -8.58 -8.99
C ARG A 111 6.04 -7.89 -9.89
N THR A 112 4.97 -8.59 -10.24
CA THR A 112 3.89 -8.06 -11.08
C THR A 112 3.07 -7.01 -10.32
N TYR A 113 2.67 -7.32 -9.09
CA TYR A 113 1.91 -6.44 -8.20
C TYR A 113 2.65 -5.12 -7.92
N SER A 114 3.92 -5.22 -7.52
CA SER A 114 4.74 -4.04 -7.25
C SER A 114 4.91 -3.14 -8.48
N SER A 115 5.04 -3.73 -9.68
CA SER A 115 5.14 -2.95 -10.92
C SER A 115 3.89 -2.11 -11.17
N VAL A 116 2.72 -2.70 -10.97
CA VAL A 116 1.44 -1.98 -11.15
C VAL A 116 1.29 -0.89 -10.10
N LEU A 117 1.57 -1.20 -8.83
CA LEU A 117 1.47 -0.21 -7.74
C LEU A 117 2.41 0.98 -7.94
N PHE A 118 3.66 0.75 -8.36
CA PHE A 118 4.59 1.83 -8.65
C PHE A 118 4.11 2.72 -9.79
N CYS A 119 3.56 2.15 -10.87
CA CYS A 119 2.98 2.93 -11.96
C CYS A 119 1.75 3.73 -11.53
N CYS A 120 0.86 3.14 -10.72
CA CYS A 120 -0.29 3.84 -10.18
C CYS A 120 0.13 4.97 -9.22
N ALA A 121 1.11 4.70 -8.35
CA ALA A 121 1.63 5.70 -7.41
C ALA A 121 2.24 6.90 -8.15
N ALA A 122 3.09 6.66 -9.15
CA ALA A 122 3.64 7.72 -9.98
C ALA A 122 2.56 8.53 -10.68
N GLY A 123 1.56 7.87 -11.28
CA GLY A 123 0.42 8.56 -11.89
C GLY A 123 -0.37 9.42 -10.90
N ILE A 124 -0.56 8.96 -9.66
CA ILE A 124 -1.23 9.72 -8.60
C ILE A 124 -0.41 10.97 -8.23
N ILE A 125 0.90 10.83 -8.05
CA ILE A 125 1.79 11.96 -7.72
C ILE A 125 1.78 12.99 -8.85
N TRP A 126 1.92 12.54 -10.10
CA TRP A 126 1.90 13.45 -11.26
C TRP A 126 0.57 14.20 -11.41
N LEU A 127 -0.56 13.51 -11.20
CA LEU A 127 -1.91 14.05 -11.39
C LEU A 127 -2.48 14.73 -10.14
N CYS A 128 -1.81 14.71 -8.98
CA CYS A 128 -2.40 15.18 -7.73
C CYS A 128 -2.79 16.67 -7.78
N ARG A 129 -1.97 17.54 -8.35
CA ARG A 129 -2.27 18.98 -8.45
C ARG A 129 -3.49 19.27 -9.32
N PRO A 130 -3.58 18.80 -10.59
CA PRO A 130 -4.76 19.02 -11.40
C PRO A 130 -6.04 18.40 -10.81
N VAL A 131 -5.94 17.25 -10.16
CA VAL A 131 -7.10 16.62 -9.51
C VAL A 131 -7.55 17.42 -8.29
N MET A 132 -6.61 17.85 -7.44
CA MET A 132 -6.94 18.67 -6.27
C MET A 132 -7.42 20.07 -6.65
N HIS A 133 -7.09 20.58 -7.84
CA HIS A 133 -7.60 21.86 -8.34
C HIS A 133 -9.12 21.81 -8.63
N VAL A 134 -9.68 20.62 -8.91
CA VAL A 134 -11.13 20.43 -9.08
C VAL A 134 -11.89 20.52 -7.74
N MET A 135 -11.19 20.36 -6.62
CA MET A 135 -11.77 20.52 -5.28
C MET A 135 -11.98 22.00 -4.94
N LYS A 136 -12.75 22.28 -3.88
CA LYS A 136 -12.93 23.67 -3.41
C LYS A 136 -11.58 24.30 -3.09
N ALA A 137 -11.44 25.59 -3.40
CA ALA A 137 -10.20 26.36 -3.22
C ALA A 137 -9.56 26.22 -1.83
N ASN A 138 -10.37 26.12 -0.77
CA ASN A 138 -9.90 25.95 0.60
C ASN A 138 -9.13 24.65 0.85
N TYR A 139 -9.36 23.63 0.03
CA TYR A 139 -8.70 22.32 0.16
C TYR A 139 -7.56 22.11 -0.85
N TYR A 140 -7.35 23.07 -1.74
CA TYR A 140 -6.31 22.95 -2.76
C TYR A 140 -4.93 22.68 -2.15
N TYR A 141 -4.59 23.32 -1.04
CA TYR A 141 -3.31 23.14 -0.36
C TYR A 141 -3.02 21.68 0.03
N ALA A 142 -4.04 20.83 0.16
CA ALA A 142 -3.88 19.43 0.51
C ALA A 142 -3.03 18.61 -0.49
N TRP A 143 -2.80 19.12 -1.73
CA TRP A 143 -1.92 18.46 -2.69
C TRP A 143 -0.49 18.28 -2.16
N HIS A 144 -0.01 19.14 -1.25
CA HIS A 144 1.32 19.03 -0.64
C HIS A 144 1.50 17.73 0.16
N PHE A 145 0.43 17.17 0.68
CA PHE A 145 0.45 15.95 1.48
C PHE A 145 0.42 14.68 0.62
N VAL A 146 -0.22 14.76 -0.57
CA VAL A 146 -0.47 13.60 -1.44
C VAL A 146 0.79 12.83 -1.82
N PRO A 147 1.93 13.45 -2.20
CA PRO A 147 3.09 12.71 -2.67
C PRO A 147 3.63 11.72 -1.63
N PHE A 148 3.93 12.18 -0.42
CA PHE A 148 4.45 11.31 0.64
C PHE A 148 3.41 10.33 1.19
N LEU A 149 2.12 10.72 1.25
CA LEU A 149 1.03 9.80 1.58
C LEU A 149 0.88 8.69 0.52
N THR A 150 1.14 8.98 -0.75
CA THR A 150 1.15 7.97 -1.82
C THR A 150 2.30 6.97 -1.65
N LEU A 151 3.49 7.44 -1.28
CA LEU A 151 4.62 6.59 -0.91
C LEU A 151 4.28 5.69 0.30
N ALA A 152 3.69 6.27 1.35
CA ALA A 152 3.24 5.55 2.54
C ALA A 152 2.18 4.48 2.19
N SER A 153 1.21 4.83 1.33
CA SER A 153 0.17 3.92 0.85
C SER A 153 0.75 2.76 0.02
N THR A 154 1.79 3.03 -0.78
CA THR A 154 2.50 1.98 -1.52
C THR A 154 3.18 0.99 -0.56
N CYS A 155 3.85 1.49 0.49
CA CYS A 155 4.39 0.64 1.55
C CYS A 155 3.28 -0.16 2.25
N SER A 156 2.13 0.47 2.54
CA SER A 156 0.97 -0.19 3.15
C SER A 156 0.46 -1.36 2.30
N CYS A 157 0.33 -1.18 0.99
CA CYS A 157 -0.07 -2.24 0.06
C CYS A 157 0.94 -3.41 0.06
N PHE A 158 2.23 -3.11 0.09
CA PHE A 158 3.27 -4.15 0.20
C PHE A 158 3.22 -4.86 1.54
N ASN A 159 2.97 -4.14 2.63
CA ASN A 159 2.82 -4.71 3.97
C ASN A 159 1.63 -5.67 4.04
N GLN A 160 0.51 -5.35 3.39
CA GLN A 160 -0.64 -6.24 3.28
C GLN A 160 -0.29 -7.51 2.49
N PHE A 161 0.38 -7.37 1.33
CA PHE A 161 0.82 -8.53 0.55
C PHE A 161 1.73 -9.46 1.37
N LEU A 162 2.73 -8.90 2.05
CA LEU A 162 3.68 -9.67 2.85
C LEU A 162 3.04 -10.29 4.10
N ASN A 163 1.93 -9.71 4.60
CA ASN A 163 1.18 -10.29 5.71
C ASN A 163 0.66 -11.70 5.38
N SER A 164 0.40 -12.00 4.11
CA SER A 164 0.00 -13.34 3.69
C SER A 164 1.05 -14.42 4.03
N ALA A 165 2.34 -14.05 4.10
CA ALA A 165 3.40 -14.95 4.53
C ALA A 165 3.20 -15.43 5.98
N TYR A 166 2.74 -14.55 6.86
CA TYR A 166 2.42 -14.90 8.26
C TYR A 166 1.16 -15.75 8.37
N VAL A 167 0.15 -15.46 7.54
CA VAL A 167 -1.09 -16.24 7.50
C VAL A 167 -0.80 -17.68 7.07
N VAL A 168 -0.05 -17.86 5.99
CA VAL A 168 0.33 -19.17 5.46
C VAL A 168 1.16 -19.99 6.46
N ASN A 169 2.08 -19.34 7.19
CA ASN A 169 2.93 -19.98 8.19
C ASN A 169 2.32 -19.99 9.59
N LYS A 170 1.10 -19.49 9.77
CA LYS A 170 0.39 -19.38 11.07
C LYS A 170 1.21 -18.63 12.15
N LYS A 171 2.04 -17.65 11.74
CA LYS A 171 2.93 -16.88 12.63
C LYS A 171 2.41 -15.46 12.86
N SER A 172 1.20 -15.32 13.41
CA SER A 172 0.53 -14.02 13.65
C SER A 172 1.30 -13.10 14.63
N THR A 173 2.08 -13.66 15.55
CA THR A 173 2.90 -12.89 16.49
C THR A 173 3.96 -12.03 15.79
N HIS A 174 4.55 -12.51 14.68
CA HIS A 174 5.47 -11.71 13.87
C HIS A 174 4.77 -10.52 13.23
N SER A 175 3.53 -10.71 12.74
CA SER A 175 2.70 -9.62 12.24
C SER A 175 2.47 -8.53 13.29
N LEU A 176 2.24 -8.91 14.56
CA LEU A 176 2.10 -7.98 15.67
C LEU A 176 3.38 -7.17 15.90
N TRP A 177 4.52 -7.84 16.09
CA TRP A 177 5.76 -7.15 16.41
C TRP A 177 6.22 -6.20 15.30
N THR A 178 6.08 -6.59 14.03
CA THR A 178 6.42 -5.73 12.91
C THR A 178 5.54 -4.49 12.85
N MET A 179 4.22 -4.64 13.09
CA MET A 179 3.30 -3.49 13.11
C MET A 179 3.53 -2.60 14.32
N LEU A 180 3.78 -3.17 15.49
CA LEU A 180 4.08 -2.41 16.70
C LEU A 180 5.37 -1.58 16.53
N ALA A 181 6.43 -2.18 15.97
CA ALA A 181 7.66 -1.45 15.65
C ALA A 181 7.39 -0.26 14.70
N GLY A 182 6.55 -0.47 13.67
CA GLY A 182 6.13 0.60 12.77
C GLY A 182 5.35 1.71 13.47
N ALA A 183 4.39 1.35 14.33
CA ALA A 183 3.56 2.32 15.05
C ALA A 183 4.39 3.16 16.02
N VAL A 184 5.27 2.53 16.80
CA VAL A 184 6.18 3.23 17.73
C VAL A 184 7.11 4.17 16.94
N SER A 185 7.73 3.67 15.87
CA SER A 185 8.62 4.48 15.03
C SER A 185 7.88 5.65 14.40
N ASN A 186 6.66 5.44 13.89
CA ASN A 186 5.82 6.49 13.31
C ASN A 186 5.49 7.57 14.35
N CYS A 187 5.07 7.22 15.56
CA CYS A 187 4.78 8.19 16.62
C CYS A 187 6.02 9.03 16.99
N ILE A 188 7.18 8.40 17.11
CA ILE A 188 8.45 9.10 17.39
C ILE A 188 8.79 10.05 16.24
N MET A 189 8.71 9.57 15.00
CA MET A 189 9.01 10.36 13.80
C MET A 189 8.01 11.51 13.61
N ASN A 190 6.72 11.31 13.91
CA ASN A 190 5.71 12.37 13.88
C ASN A 190 6.12 13.55 14.77
N TYR A 191 6.53 13.27 16.00
CA TYR A 191 6.95 14.35 16.92
C TYR A 191 8.12 15.17 16.35
N PHE A 192 9.19 14.51 15.84
CA PHE A 192 10.36 15.22 15.33
C PHE A 192 10.12 15.88 13.97
N PHE A 193 9.49 15.17 13.03
CA PHE A 193 9.34 15.66 11.66
C PHE A 193 8.29 16.78 11.57
N ILE A 194 7.23 16.73 12.37
CA ILE A 194 6.27 17.83 12.45
C ILE A 194 6.93 19.08 13.04
N LYS A 195 7.80 18.91 14.03
CA LYS A 195 8.55 20.04 14.61
C LYS A 195 9.50 20.69 13.59
N TRP A 196 10.05 19.92 12.65
CA TRP A 196 11.00 20.45 11.66
C TRP A 196 10.33 20.92 10.36
N TRP A 197 9.31 20.23 9.89
CA TRP A 197 8.69 20.46 8.57
C TRP A 197 7.19 20.78 8.66
N GLY A 198 6.66 21.04 9.84
CA GLY A 198 5.24 21.31 10.02
C GLY A 198 4.36 20.11 9.62
N PRO A 199 3.14 20.37 9.12
CA PRO A 199 2.18 19.31 8.82
C PRO A 199 2.66 18.28 7.78
N ILE A 200 3.55 18.67 6.85
CA ILE A 200 4.15 17.76 5.87
C ILE A 200 5.00 16.69 6.56
N GLY A 201 5.60 17.02 7.72
CA GLY A 201 6.38 16.09 8.51
C GLY A 201 5.61 14.82 8.89
N ALA A 202 4.31 14.90 9.13
CA ALA A 202 3.46 13.73 9.43
C ALA A 202 3.41 12.76 8.25
N THR A 203 3.30 13.27 7.03
CA THR A 203 3.25 12.40 5.83
C THR A 203 4.57 11.68 5.57
N VAL A 204 5.68 12.37 5.85
CA VAL A 204 7.02 11.78 5.80
C VAL A 204 7.21 10.72 6.90
N ALA A 205 6.72 11.00 8.13
CA ALA A 205 6.77 10.04 9.23
C ALA A 205 5.98 8.76 8.90
N SER A 206 4.80 8.88 8.29
CA SER A 206 4.01 7.74 7.83
C SER A 206 4.73 6.92 6.76
N PHE A 207 5.40 7.56 5.81
CA PHE A 207 6.20 6.85 4.81
C PHE A 207 7.32 6.03 5.46
N PHE A 208 8.09 6.62 6.37
CA PHE A 208 9.18 5.90 7.05
C PHE A 208 8.66 4.85 8.03
N GLY A 209 7.59 5.13 8.80
CA GLY A 209 6.99 4.18 9.72
C GLY A 209 6.50 2.92 9.00
N LEU A 210 5.73 3.07 7.91
CA LEU A 210 5.28 1.94 7.08
C LEU A 210 6.42 1.31 6.27
N GLY A 211 7.45 2.08 5.93
CA GLY A 211 8.68 1.60 5.31
C GLY A 211 9.47 0.65 6.22
N ILE A 212 9.58 0.97 7.51
CA ILE A 212 10.18 0.08 8.51
C ILE A 212 9.42 -1.25 8.59
N VAL A 213 8.09 -1.19 8.66
CA VAL A 213 7.25 -2.40 8.62
C VAL A 213 7.52 -3.21 7.35
N PHE A 214 7.62 -2.55 6.20
CA PHE A 214 7.90 -3.20 4.93
C PHE A 214 9.25 -3.94 4.94
N VAL A 215 10.31 -3.29 5.42
CA VAL A 215 11.64 -3.91 5.51
C VAL A 215 11.62 -5.13 6.44
N LEU A 216 11.04 -4.99 7.63
CA LEU A 216 10.94 -6.10 8.59
C LEU A 216 10.15 -7.28 8.02
N ARG A 217 8.98 -7.01 7.41
CA ARG A 217 8.16 -8.06 6.77
C ARG A 217 8.83 -8.69 5.56
N ALA A 218 9.61 -7.91 4.82
CA ALA A 218 10.39 -8.38 3.68
C ALA A 218 11.46 -9.39 4.10
N LEU A 219 12.19 -9.09 5.18
CA LEU A 219 13.18 -9.99 5.77
C LEU A 219 12.52 -11.27 6.31
N ASP A 220 11.40 -11.13 7.00
CA ASP A 220 10.64 -12.28 7.51
C ASP A 220 10.10 -13.16 6.39
N ALA A 221 9.56 -12.58 5.32
CA ALA A 221 9.06 -13.35 4.17
C ALA A 221 10.19 -14.09 3.44
N HIS A 222 11.38 -13.49 3.35
CA HIS A 222 12.56 -14.17 2.84
C HIS A 222 12.93 -15.37 3.72
N ASN A 223 13.00 -15.18 5.03
CA ASN A 223 13.41 -16.23 5.97
C ASN A 223 12.36 -17.35 6.12
N MET A 224 11.06 -17.05 5.99
CA MET A 224 9.97 -18.02 6.20
C MET A 224 9.61 -18.80 4.95
N ILE A 225 9.66 -18.17 3.79
CA ILE A 225 9.15 -18.75 2.52
C ILE A 225 10.26 -18.86 1.47
N GLY A 226 11.40 -18.17 1.65
CA GLY A 226 12.45 -18.08 0.63
C GLY A 226 12.10 -17.13 -0.52
N MET A 227 11.14 -16.20 -0.30
CA MET A 227 10.71 -15.23 -1.30
C MET A 227 11.82 -14.21 -1.56
N SER A 228 12.05 -13.87 -2.84
CA SER A 228 12.96 -12.79 -3.25
C SER A 228 12.17 -11.54 -3.66
N ILE A 229 12.44 -10.42 -3.00
CA ILE A 229 11.77 -9.14 -3.26
C ILE A 229 12.51 -8.31 -4.31
N HIS A 230 13.72 -8.72 -4.69
CA HIS A 230 14.63 -7.94 -5.54
C HIS A 230 14.85 -6.51 -4.98
N PRO A 231 15.51 -6.36 -3.83
CA PRO A 231 15.55 -5.11 -3.07
C PRO A 231 16.09 -3.92 -3.88
N GLY A 232 17.06 -4.13 -4.76
CA GLY A 232 17.60 -3.07 -5.61
C GLY A 232 16.54 -2.45 -6.55
N ARG A 233 15.65 -3.30 -7.12
CA ARG A 233 14.56 -2.82 -7.98
C ARG A 233 13.52 -2.03 -7.19
N VAL A 234 13.16 -2.51 -6.01
CA VAL A 234 12.18 -1.84 -5.14
C VAL A 234 12.74 -0.52 -4.64
N ALA A 235 14.00 -0.50 -4.19
CA ALA A 235 14.68 0.72 -3.74
C ALA A 235 14.80 1.76 -4.86
N LEU A 236 15.12 1.33 -6.09
CA LEU A 236 15.19 2.24 -7.24
C LEU A 236 13.81 2.89 -7.51
N ASN A 237 12.74 2.10 -7.53
CA ASN A 237 11.39 2.63 -7.75
C ASN A 237 10.98 3.61 -6.64
N PHE A 238 11.22 3.29 -5.36
CA PHE A 238 10.96 4.22 -4.26
C PHE A 238 11.83 5.47 -4.35
N GLY A 239 13.10 5.34 -4.77
CA GLY A 239 13.99 6.48 -4.98
C GLY A 239 13.49 7.43 -6.08
N VAL A 240 13.01 6.89 -7.19
CA VAL A 240 12.42 7.68 -8.28
C VAL A 240 11.11 8.34 -7.85
N LEU A 241 10.21 7.61 -7.14
CA LEU A 241 8.98 8.17 -6.58
C LEU A 241 9.25 9.27 -5.55
N ALA A 242 10.25 9.08 -4.69
CA ALA A 242 10.65 10.11 -3.71
C ALA A 242 11.24 11.33 -4.42
N GLY A 243 12.02 11.13 -5.47
CA GLY A 243 12.51 12.21 -6.32
C GLY A 243 11.37 12.96 -7.00
N GLU A 244 10.37 12.27 -7.51
CA GLU A 244 9.15 12.85 -8.09
C GLU A 244 8.37 13.68 -7.06
N ALA A 245 8.20 13.13 -5.83
CA ALA A 245 7.54 13.82 -4.73
C ALA A 245 8.28 15.11 -4.33
N LEU A 246 9.62 15.04 -4.21
CA LEU A 246 10.44 16.21 -3.87
C LEU A 246 10.44 17.26 -4.98
N LEU A 247 10.53 16.84 -6.26
CA LEU A 247 10.43 17.75 -7.40
C LEU A 247 9.07 18.47 -7.44
N LEU A 248 7.99 17.75 -7.15
CA LEU A 248 6.67 18.35 -7.13
C LEU A 248 6.54 19.38 -6.01
N LEU A 249 7.10 19.12 -4.82
CA LEU A 249 7.06 20.04 -3.67
C LEU A 249 8.02 21.23 -3.83
N ALA A 250 9.15 21.04 -4.54
CA ALA A 250 10.10 22.11 -4.80
C ALA A 250 9.63 23.10 -5.87
N GLU A 251 8.61 22.77 -6.64
CA GLU A 251 8.00 23.59 -7.70
C GLU A 251 9.01 24.25 -8.68
N PRO A 252 10.01 23.53 -9.21
CA PRO A 252 10.93 24.15 -10.17
C PRO A 252 10.19 24.55 -11.45
N PRO A 253 10.75 25.44 -12.28
CA PRO A 253 10.16 25.77 -13.57
C PRO A 253 9.95 24.49 -14.39
N LEU A 254 8.76 24.36 -15.03
CA LEU A 254 8.34 23.17 -15.79
C LEU A 254 8.23 21.87 -14.93
N TYR A 255 7.93 21.99 -13.62
CA TYR A 255 7.78 20.84 -12.72
C TYR A 255 6.88 19.74 -13.28
N GLY A 256 5.78 20.10 -13.97
CA GLY A 256 4.87 19.12 -14.58
C GLY A 256 5.51 18.28 -15.68
N LEU A 257 6.49 18.83 -16.41
CA LEU A 257 7.25 18.09 -17.41
C LEU A 257 8.26 17.15 -16.74
N TRP A 258 8.97 17.60 -15.73
CA TRP A 258 9.96 16.79 -15.01
C TRP A 258 9.29 15.63 -14.25
N THR A 259 8.19 15.88 -13.55
CA THR A 259 7.42 14.81 -12.88
C THR A 259 6.83 13.84 -13.90
N GLY A 260 6.30 14.33 -15.05
CA GLY A 260 5.84 13.49 -16.14
C GLY A 260 6.93 12.60 -16.75
N LEU A 261 8.17 13.10 -16.88
CA LEU A 261 9.30 12.29 -17.33
C LEU A 261 9.67 11.19 -16.34
N LEU A 262 9.65 11.49 -15.02
CA LEU A 262 9.89 10.47 -14.00
C LEU A 262 8.77 9.42 -13.96
N THR A 263 7.51 9.84 -14.07
CA THR A 263 6.37 8.92 -14.21
C THR A 263 6.57 8.01 -15.44
N ALA A 264 6.92 8.57 -16.60
CA ALA A 264 7.20 7.81 -17.81
C ALA A 264 8.36 6.81 -17.61
N ALA A 265 9.43 7.23 -16.94
CA ALA A 265 10.55 6.36 -16.61
C ALA A 265 10.13 5.18 -15.71
N ILE A 266 9.29 5.42 -14.69
CA ILE A 266 8.72 4.35 -13.84
C ILE A 266 7.88 3.39 -14.67
N ILE A 267 7.01 3.89 -15.55
CA ILE A 267 6.16 3.06 -16.42
C ILE A 267 7.03 2.19 -17.34
N LEU A 268 8.05 2.77 -17.97
CA LEU A 268 8.96 2.04 -18.85
C LEU A 268 9.75 0.96 -18.08
N PHE A 269 10.29 1.30 -16.91
CA PHE A 269 11.05 0.37 -16.08
C PHE A 269 10.19 -0.80 -15.55
N ASN A 270 8.91 -0.55 -15.31
CA ASN A 270 7.97 -1.54 -14.81
C ASN A 270 7.07 -2.16 -15.91
N PHE A 271 7.30 -1.79 -17.18
CA PHE A 271 6.44 -2.19 -18.31
C PHE A 271 6.25 -3.72 -18.39
N ALA A 272 7.32 -4.50 -18.23
CA ALA A 272 7.25 -5.96 -18.29
C ALA A 272 6.31 -6.56 -17.23
N GLY A 273 6.27 -6.00 -16.01
CA GLY A 273 5.38 -6.44 -14.94
C GLY A 273 3.93 -6.02 -15.20
N VAL A 274 3.71 -4.79 -15.64
CA VAL A 274 2.38 -4.28 -16.01
C VAL A 274 1.82 -5.09 -17.18
N TRP A 275 2.66 -5.36 -18.19
CA TRP A 275 2.26 -6.16 -19.34
C TRP A 275 1.91 -7.60 -18.97
N ALA A 276 2.67 -8.22 -18.03
CA ALA A 276 2.35 -9.54 -17.51
C ALA A 276 0.95 -9.58 -16.87
N MET A 277 0.56 -8.53 -16.13
CA MET A 277 -0.79 -8.42 -15.56
C MET A 277 -1.85 -8.19 -16.65
N ALA A 278 -1.57 -7.32 -17.61
CA ALA A 278 -2.46 -7.04 -18.71
C ALA A 278 -2.76 -8.32 -19.54
N ARG A 279 -1.76 -9.16 -19.81
CA ARG A 279 -1.93 -10.47 -20.47
C ARG A 279 -2.90 -11.40 -19.74
N MET A 280 -2.95 -11.33 -18.42
CA MET A 280 -3.85 -12.18 -17.62
C MET A 280 -5.28 -11.63 -17.60
N LEU A 281 -5.43 -10.31 -17.55
CA LEU A 281 -6.73 -9.64 -17.36
C LEU A 281 -7.45 -9.33 -18.67
N LEU A 282 -6.77 -8.83 -19.70
CA LEU A 282 -7.39 -8.41 -20.95
C LEU A 282 -8.22 -9.51 -21.63
N PRO A 283 -7.75 -10.77 -21.72
CA PRO A 283 -8.55 -11.84 -22.30
C PRO A 283 -9.83 -12.16 -21.51
N LYS A 284 -9.75 -12.00 -20.17
CA LYS A 284 -10.90 -12.26 -19.27
C LYS A 284 -11.94 -11.15 -19.33
N LEU A 285 -11.49 -9.88 -19.43
CA LEU A 285 -12.37 -8.70 -19.42
C LEU A 285 -12.96 -8.42 -20.81
N LEU A 286 -12.18 -8.54 -21.88
CA LEU A 286 -12.54 -8.14 -23.24
C LEU A 286 -12.71 -9.34 -24.21
N GLY A 287 -12.63 -10.56 -23.74
CA GLY A 287 -12.85 -11.78 -24.53
C GLY A 287 -11.95 -11.85 -25.80
N ARG A 288 -12.56 -11.96 -26.97
CA ARG A 288 -11.84 -12.03 -28.27
C ARG A 288 -10.99 -10.78 -28.56
N ARG A 289 -11.51 -9.58 -28.24
CA ARG A 289 -10.78 -8.31 -28.44
C ARG A 289 -9.53 -8.23 -27.54
N GLY A 290 -9.63 -8.67 -26.30
CA GLY A 290 -8.49 -8.72 -25.39
C GLY A 290 -7.40 -9.67 -25.86
N ARG A 291 -7.74 -10.83 -26.42
CA ARG A 291 -6.77 -11.77 -27.01
C ARG A 291 -6.07 -11.18 -28.24
N ALA A 292 -6.80 -10.49 -29.11
CA ALA A 292 -6.22 -9.83 -30.28
C ALA A 292 -5.24 -8.71 -29.87
N LEU A 293 -5.57 -7.89 -28.87
CA LEU A 293 -4.68 -6.85 -28.34
C LEU A 293 -3.40 -7.45 -27.76
N VAL A 294 -3.51 -8.50 -26.96
CA VAL A 294 -2.35 -9.18 -26.36
C VAL A 294 -1.44 -9.74 -27.46
N SER A 295 -1.99 -10.42 -28.47
CA SER A 295 -1.20 -10.96 -29.58
C SER A 295 -0.51 -9.88 -30.41
N ALA A 296 -1.17 -8.75 -30.67
CA ALA A 296 -0.60 -7.62 -31.42
C ALA A 296 0.62 -7.02 -30.70
N VAL A 297 0.49 -6.75 -29.39
CA VAL A 297 1.58 -6.19 -28.59
C VAL A 297 2.71 -7.19 -28.38
N ASP A 298 2.41 -8.48 -28.18
CA ASP A 298 3.44 -9.52 -28.08
C ASP A 298 4.26 -9.68 -29.34
N ASN A 299 3.63 -9.54 -30.51
CA ASN A 299 4.32 -9.54 -31.80
C ASN A 299 5.19 -8.28 -32.00
N TRP A 300 4.76 -7.14 -31.44
CA TRP A 300 5.56 -5.91 -31.48
C TRP A 300 6.78 -5.98 -30.55
N ILE A 301 6.64 -6.56 -29.37
CA ILE A 301 7.74 -6.74 -28.39
C ILE A 301 8.81 -7.73 -28.90
N LYS A 302 8.43 -8.70 -29.76
CA LYS A 302 9.34 -9.69 -30.34
C LYS A 302 10.12 -9.21 -31.57
N LYS A 303 9.71 -8.09 -32.18
CA LYS A 303 10.45 -7.40 -33.25
C LYS A 303 11.46 -6.42 -32.68
#